data_dd5e73dcffbc5c4aa5f7ab1fb99ed2b6
#
_entry.id   dd5e73dcffbc5c4aa5f7ab1fb99ed2b6
#
_cell.length_a   1.000
_cell.length_b   1.000
_cell.length_c   1.000
_cell.angle_alpha   90.00
_cell.angle_beta   90.00
_cell.angle_gamma   90.00
#
_symmetry.space_group_name_H-M   'P 1'
#
loop_
_entity.id
_entity.type
_entity.pdbx_description
1 polymer ?
#
loop_
_entity_poly.entity_id
_entity_poly.type
_entity_poly.pdbx_seq_one_letter_code
_entity_poly.pdbx_strand_id
1 'polypeptide(L)'
;MLKSTPTGNVGEPDTEFQVRVLEASDPETSTSSSDSEHQTFVGHADASTKSSVEKLSEPKLTHAPPTKVLFLDGVRGLAAILVVAQHSKEYLQGFNLGAVAVDAFFVLSSFLLTWLFMKKSMKLLAQEAGIRSWIFALVDYFSKRFFRVYPLFAITAIGISFMSAEAQRRYFLFLNPGDFDLYQVLTFEFNHRQFVLWTLPLEISYYFVIPVFVLAILGMRRFWWVAVVPLTVWVVHQGVYEYRTSHTPLEPHIPTFLAGSLAAVVFVKLDVWIKSTGFKFRWWHTLMLRTVEGLTIAVLLSVCFKGLFFDWVEPNPVPTAKGFPFVSALLTTIFVIEMIRPSCVSTMFEWNVLRYWGKISFSVYLLHSFVIWNPTISAQPKYFNRLFARIFLLLLLATTSYYLVEYPSQLLGQRISRFLATRETKGSGSLVKFACMERITMRKKELQ
;
A
#
# COMPACT_ATOMS: atom_id res chain seq x y z
N MET A 1 -16.77 -10.07 65.04
CA MET A 1 -17.21 -11.35 64.49
C MET A 1 -17.15 -11.26 62.97
N LEU A 2 -16.36 -12.13 62.43
CA LEU A 2 -16.14 -12.39 61.00
C LEU A 2 -17.42 -12.74 60.22
N LYS A 3 -17.51 -12.30 58.93
CA LYS A 3 -17.96 -13.10 57.78
C LYS A 3 -17.67 -12.40 56.47
N SER A 4 -16.66 -12.89 55.84
CA SER A 4 -16.52 -13.50 54.47
C SER A 4 -17.22 -12.84 53.29
N THR A 5 -16.39 -12.39 52.39
CA THR A 5 -16.60 -12.07 50.93
C THR A 5 -17.20 -13.21 50.14
N PRO A 6 -17.84 -12.88 49.00
CA PRO A 6 -17.62 -13.68 47.78
C PRO A 6 -16.99 -12.89 46.66
N THR A 7 -15.99 -13.50 46.07
CA THR A 7 -15.30 -13.20 44.86
C THR A 7 -16.26 -13.17 43.66
N GLY A 8 -16.46 -11.99 43.07
CA GLY A 8 -17.13 -11.83 41.77
C GLY A 8 -16.09 -11.77 40.67
N ASN A 9 -16.20 -12.67 39.73
CA ASN A 9 -15.49 -12.76 38.48
C ASN A 9 -15.53 -11.41 37.73
N VAL A 10 -14.38 -10.78 37.58
CA VAL A 10 -14.22 -9.62 36.68
C VAL A 10 -14.00 -10.18 35.29
N GLY A 11 -15.02 -10.05 34.46
CA GLY A 11 -14.94 -10.35 33.04
C GLY A 11 -13.88 -9.46 32.37
N GLU A 12 -13.03 -10.08 31.58
CA GLU A 12 -12.10 -9.43 30.67
C GLU A 12 -12.85 -8.47 29.74
N PRO A 13 -12.36 -7.25 29.55
CA PRO A 13 -12.92 -6.37 28.53
C PRO A 13 -12.38 -6.75 27.16
N ASP A 14 -13.28 -7.20 26.29
CA ASP A 14 -13.05 -7.31 24.85
C ASP A 14 -12.58 -5.97 24.29
N THR A 15 -11.30 -5.85 24.09
CA THR A 15 -10.66 -4.78 23.31
C THR A 15 -9.99 -5.41 22.10
N GLU A 16 -10.83 -5.96 21.22
CA GLU A 16 -10.40 -6.35 19.88
C GLU A 16 -10.35 -5.14 18.95
N PHE A 17 -9.24 -4.42 18.98
CA PHE A 17 -8.77 -3.68 17.83
C PHE A 17 -8.03 -4.67 16.94
N GLN A 18 -8.76 -5.57 16.31
CA GLN A 18 -8.23 -6.48 15.31
C GLN A 18 -8.06 -5.73 13.99
N VAL A 19 -6.86 -5.26 13.74
CA VAL A 19 -6.35 -5.26 12.37
C VAL A 19 -6.35 -6.74 11.96
N ARG A 20 -7.34 -7.16 11.17
CA ARG A 20 -7.44 -8.56 10.70
C ARG A 20 -6.17 -8.90 9.93
N VAL A 21 -5.29 -9.63 10.58
CA VAL A 21 -4.14 -10.27 9.98
C VAL A 21 -4.66 -11.53 9.32
N LEU A 22 -4.89 -11.50 8.02
CA LEU A 22 -5.15 -12.72 7.27
C LEU A 22 -3.81 -13.32 6.85
N GLU A 23 -3.54 -14.52 7.32
CA GLU A 23 -2.50 -15.38 6.77
C GLU A 23 -2.79 -15.61 5.28
N ALA A 24 -1.79 -15.35 4.46
CA ALA A 24 -1.82 -15.82 3.09
C ALA A 24 -1.57 -17.35 3.14
N SER A 25 -2.66 -18.13 3.17
CA SER A 25 -2.57 -19.57 2.95
C SER A 25 -2.07 -19.79 1.53
N ASP A 26 -0.92 -20.43 1.43
CA ASP A 26 -0.44 -21.03 0.19
C ASP A 26 -1.49 -22.05 -0.29
N PRO A 27 -1.81 -22.13 -1.58
CA PRO A 27 -2.64 -23.19 -2.09
C PRO A 27 -1.83 -24.48 -2.07
N GLU A 28 -2.04 -25.31 -1.06
CA GLU A 28 -1.62 -26.71 -1.13
C GLU A 28 -2.45 -27.41 -2.20
N THR A 29 -1.75 -28.04 -3.10
CA THR A 29 -2.25 -28.93 -4.14
C THR A 29 -2.93 -30.13 -3.49
N SER A 30 -4.26 -30.13 -3.43
CA SER A 30 -5.02 -31.33 -3.06
C SER A 30 -5.18 -32.20 -4.30
N THR A 31 -4.36 -33.22 -4.41
CA THR A 31 -4.66 -34.39 -5.24
C THR A 31 -5.66 -35.27 -4.47
N SER A 32 -6.85 -35.37 -5.04
CA SER A 32 -7.87 -36.32 -4.62
C SER A 32 -7.46 -37.76 -5.03
N SER A 33 -7.45 -38.66 -4.08
CA SER A 33 -7.70 -40.06 -4.35
C SER A 33 -8.67 -40.60 -3.29
N SER A 34 -9.84 -40.95 -3.79
CA SER A 34 -10.82 -41.79 -3.11
C SER A 34 -10.21 -43.19 -2.82
N ASP A 35 -10.41 -43.71 -1.62
CA ASP A 35 -11.01 -45.04 -1.50
C ASP A 35 -11.38 -45.33 -0.04
N SER A 36 -12.55 -45.95 0.05
CA SER A 36 -13.20 -46.51 1.21
C SER A 36 -12.45 -47.70 1.81
N GLU A 37 -12.45 -47.90 3.15
CA GLU A 37 -13.07 -49.07 3.76
C GLU A 37 -12.93 -49.11 5.29
N HIS A 38 -14.02 -49.57 5.94
CA HIS A 38 -14.16 -49.95 7.32
C HIS A 38 -13.09 -50.95 7.80
N GLN A 39 -12.64 -50.84 9.06
CA GLN A 39 -12.75 -51.93 10.01
C GLN A 39 -12.35 -51.52 11.44
N THR A 40 -13.25 -51.81 12.36
CA THR A 40 -13.14 -51.84 13.81
C THR A 40 -12.19 -52.97 14.25
N PHE A 41 -11.28 -52.75 15.19
CA PHE A 41 -10.92 -53.80 16.20
C PHE A 41 -10.39 -53.17 17.51
N VAL A 42 -10.85 -53.83 18.60
CA VAL A 42 -10.59 -53.57 20.00
C VAL A 42 -9.31 -54.34 20.44
N GLY A 43 -8.55 -53.81 21.38
CA GLY A 43 -7.76 -54.70 22.21
C GLY A 43 -6.41 -54.19 22.79
N HIS A 44 -6.45 -54.00 24.07
CA HIS A 44 -5.47 -54.27 25.09
C HIS A 44 -4.20 -53.42 25.32
N ALA A 45 -4.11 -53.03 26.57
CA ALA A 45 -3.01 -52.37 27.25
C ALA A 45 -1.76 -53.25 27.31
N ASP A 46 -0.57 -52.59 27.25
CA ASP A 46 0.54 -52.95 28.11
C ASP A 46 1.45 -51.75 28.37
N ALA A 47 1.83 -51.63 29.64
CA ALA A 47 2.67 -50.59 30.18
C ALA A 47 4.15 -50.89 29.93
N SER A 48 4.89 -49.92 29.36
CA SER A 48 6.33 -49.90 29.43
C SER A 48 6.86 -48.47 29.47
N THR A 49 7.37 -48.13 30.66
CA THR A 49 8.07 -46.89 30.99
C THR A 49 9.34 -46.74 30.17
N LYS A 50 9.40 -45.73 29.29
CA LYS A 50 10.66 -45.23 28.73
C LYS A 50 10.70 -43.73 28.86
N SER A 51 11.65 -43.25 29.65
CA SER A 51 12.04 -41.88 29.85
C SER A 51 12.36 -41.22 28.52
N SER A 52 11.49 -40.33 28.08
CA SER A 52 11.73 -39.48 26.90
C SER A 52 12.46 -38.23 27.37
N VAL A 53 13.70 -38.12 26.96
CA VAL A 53 14.48 -36.85 27.01
C VAL A 53 13.74 -35.84 26.15
N GLU A 54 13.15 -34.86 26.81
CA GLU A 54 12.46 -33.74 26.18
C GLU A 54 13.50 -32.90 25.45
N LYS A 55 13.57 -33.07 24.12
CA LYS A 55 14.30 -32.14 23.25
C LYS A 55 13.61 -30.79 23.36
N LEU A 56 14.23 -29.84 24.07
CA LEU A 56 13.90 -28.43 23.99
C LEU A 56 13.93 -28.02 22.51
N SER A 57 12.76 -27.87 21.93
CA SER A 57 12.59 -27.28 20.59
C SER A 57 12.97 -25.81 20.69
N GLU A 58 14.03 -25.43 19.96
CA GLU A 58 14.38 -24.02 19.76
C GLU A 58 13.14 -23.25 19.31
N PRO A 59 12.86 -22.06 19.85
CA PRO A 59 11.73 -21.25 19.42
C PRO A 59 11.95 -20.87 17.95
N LYS A 60 11.16 -21.45 17.05
CA LYS A 60 11.05 -20.97 15.67
C LYS A 60 10.69 -19.49 15.77
N LEU A 61 11.60 -18.62 15.32
CA LEU A 61 11.31 -17.21 15.08
C LEU A 61 10.21 -17.14 14.00
N THR A 62 8.97 -17.17 14.44
CA THR A 62 7.84 -16.89 13.59
C THR A 62 7.90 -15.41 13.21
N HIS A 63 8.36 -15.14 11.99
CA HIS A 63 8.22 -13.80 11.42
C HIS A 63 6.72 -13.45 11.41
N ALA A 64 6.35 -12.45 12.22
CA ALA A 64 4.99 -11.95 12.21
C ALA A 64 4.57 -11.63 10.75
N PRO A 65 3.40 -12.09 10.29
CA PRO A 65 2.96 -11.85 8.92
C PRO A 65 2.89 -10.34 8.65
N PRO A 66 3.13 -9.92 7.41
CA PRO A 66 3.10 -8.51 7.05
C PRO A 66 1.71 -7.93 7.33
N THR A 67 1.64 -6.84 8.05
CA THR A 67 0.37 -6.15 8.36
C THR A 67 -0.29 -5.72 7.05
N LYS A 68 -1.40 -6.34 6.70
CA LYS A 68 -2.18 -6.04 5.50
C LYS A 68 -3.46 -5.31 5.89
N VAL A 69 -3.68 -4.14 5.31
CA VAL A 69 -4.90 -3.37 5.53
C VAL A 69 -5.80 -3.52 4.31
N LEU A 70 -6.86 -4.31 4.46
CA LEU A 70 -7.67 -4.80 3.35
C LEU A 70 -8.45 -3.71 2.64
N PHE A 71 -8.98 -2.73 3.38
CA PHE A 71 -9.75 -1.64 2.78
C PHE A 71 -8.92 -0.77 1.83
N LEU A 72 -7.61 -0.57 2.10
CA LEU A 72 -6.73 0.18 1.19
C LEU A 72 -6.51 -0.54 -0.14
N ASP A 73 -6.53 -1.89 -0.14
CA ASP A 73 -6.53 -2.65 -1.39
C ASP A 73 -7.82 -2.41 -2.17
N GLY A 74 -8.97 -2.33 -1.49
CA GLY A 74 -10.26 -2.01 -2.12
C GLY A 74 -10.32 -0.58 -2.68
N VAL A 75 -9.80 0.40 -1.95
CA VAL A 75 -9.69 1.79 -2.46
C VAL A 75 -8.84 1.83 -3.73
N ARG A 76 -7.72 1.10 -3.76
CA ARG A 76 -6.89 0.96 -4.97
C ARG A 76 -7.65 0.33 -6.12
N GLY A 77 -8.50 -0.67 -5.83
CA GLY A 77 -9.36 -1.31 -6.82
C GLY A 77 -10.39 -0.37 -7.42
N LEU A 78 -11.07 0.41 -6.57
CA LEU A 78 -12.01 1.43 -7.05
C LEU A 78 -11.27 2.49 -7.89
N ALA A 79 -10.11 2.97 -7.45
CA ALA A 79 -9.32 3.94 -8.20
C ALA A 79 -8.94 3.40 -9.59
N ALA A 80 -8.56 2.11 -9.71
CA ALA A 80 -8.28 1.51 -11.01
C ALA A 80 -9.52 1.50 -11.94
N ILE A 81 -10.68 1.15 -11.41
CA ILE A 81 -11.96 1.17 -12.15
C ILE A 81 -12.28 2.59 -12.63
N LEU A 82 -12.11 3.59 -11.78
CA LEU A 82 -12.39 5.00 -12.12
C LEU A 82 -11.45 5.55 -13.19
N VAL A 83 -10.15 5.19 -13.16
CA VAL A 83 -9.21 5.54 -14.25
C VAL A 83 -9.67 4.94 -15.58
N VAL A 84 -10.05 3.66 -15.59
CA VAL A 84 -10.55 2.97 -16.78
C VAL A 84 -11.82 3.65 -17.32
N ALA A 85 -12.76 3.96 -16.42
CA ALA A 85 -14.00 4.65 -16.79
C ALA A 85 -13.73 6.02 -17.43
N GLN A 86 -12.83 6.82 -16.82
CA GLN A 86 -12.45 8.15 -17.35
C GLN A 86 -11.80 8.07 -18.73
N HIS A 87 -10.88 7.14 -18.95
CA HIS A 87 -10.19 6.99 -20.24
C HIS A 87 -11.06 6.37 -21.32
N SER A 88 -12.15 5.71 -20.96
CA SER A 88 -13.09 5.15 -21.92
C SER A 88 -13.78 6.22 -22.79
N LYS A 89 -13.88 7.46 -22.26
CA LYS A 89 -14.65 8.56 -22.84
C LYS A 89 -16.10 8.18 -23.17
N GLU A 90 -16.62 7.14 -22.55
CA GLU A 90 -17.98 6.61 -22.78
C GLU A 90 -18.75 6.44 -21.46
N TYR A 91 -18.06 6.06 -20.38
CA TYR A 91 -18.67 5.82 -19.07
C TYR A 91 -18.39 6.98 -18.13
N LEU A 92 -19.43 7.44 -17.43
CA LEU A 92 -19.32 8.52 -16.44
C LEU A 92 -18.62 9.78 -16.97
N GLN A 93 -18.98 10.17 -18.20
CA GLN A 93 -18.41 11.34 -18.84
C GLN A 93 -18.74 12.63 -18.10
N GLY A 94 -17.82 13.56 -18.16
CA GLY A 94 -18.00 14.88 -17.54
C GLY A 94 -17.73 14.95 -16.05
N PHE A 95 -17.41 13.83 -15.37
CA PHE A 95 -17.04 13.79 -13.96
C PHE A 95 -15.52 13.83 -13.74
N ASN A 96 -15.10 14.21 -12.53
CA ASN A 96 -13.68 14.39 -12.18
C ASN A 96 -13.02 13.10 -11.64
N LEU A 97 -13.47 11.94 -12.08
CA LEU A 97 -13.15 10.66 -11.45
C LEU A 97 -11.70 10.24 -11.68
N GLY A 98 -11.16 10.45 -12.88
CA GLY A 98 -9.79 10.02 -13.22
C GLY A 98 -8.72 10.78 -12.45
N ALA A 99 -8.87 12.11 -12.32
CA ALA A 99 -7.93 12.93 -11.55
C ALA A 99 -7.91 12.53 -10.07
N VAL A 100 -9.10 12.36 -9.47
CA VAL A 100 -9.25 11.90 -8.07
C VAL A 100 -8.67 10.50 -7.88
N ALA A 101 -8.86 9.60 -8.85
CA ALA A 101 -8.33 8.24 -8.79
C ALA A 101 -6.80 8.21 -8.85
N VAL A 102 -6.16 9.03 -9.70
CA VAL A 102 -4.69 9.14 -9.74
C VAL A 102 -4.15 9.73 -8.45
N ASP A 103 -4.78 10.77 -7.91
CA ASP A 103 -4.43 11.31 -6.59
C ASP A 103 -4.56 10.24 -5.49
N ALA A 104 -5.60 9.41 -5.54
CA ALA A 104 -5.75 8.30 -4.60
C ALA A 104 -4.59 7.28 -4.71
N PHE A 105 -4.10 6.96 -5.90
CA PHE A 105 -2.92 6.11 -6.07
C PHE A 105 -1.66 6.72 -5.46
N PHE A 106 -1.39 8.00 -5.70
CA PHE A 106 -0.23 8.68 -5.15
C PHE A 106 -0.28 8.78 -3.63
N VAL A 107 -1.43 9.15 -3.07
CA VAL A 107 -1.66 9.20 -1.63
C VAL A 107 -1.52 7.81 -0.98
N LEU A 108 -2.14 6.78 -1.57
CA LEU A 108 -2.04 5.40 -1.08
C LEU A 108 -0.60 4.89 -1.10
N SER A 109 0.13 5.14 -2.18
CA SER A 109 1.52 4.74 -2.32
C SER A 109 2.39 5.40 -1.25
N SER A 110 2.35 6.72 -1.16
CA SER A 110 3.14 7.47 -0.18
C SER A 110 2.76 7.16 1.27
N PHE A 111 1.47 7.03 1.58
CA PHE A 111 0.98 6.65 2.91
C PHE A 111 1.50 5.28 3.34
N LEU A 112 1.28 4.24 2.52
CA LEU A 112 1.68 2.88 2.86
C LEU A 112 3.19 2.74 3.00
N LEU A 113 3.95 3.35 2.09
CA LEU A 113 5.40 3.28 2.12
C LEU A 113 6.00 3.99 3.33
N THR A 114 5.54 5.19 3.61
CA THR A 114 5.96 5.96 4.77
C THR A 114 5.60 5.22 6.07
N TRP A 115 4.38 4.72 6.18
CA TRP A 115 3.94 3.95 7.34
C TRP A 115 4.80 2.72 7.61
N LEU A 116 4.98 1.85 6.59
CA LEU A 116 5.76 0.63 6.74
C LEU A 116 7.25 0.91 7.02
N PHE A 117 7.83 1.88 6.32
CA PHE A 117 9.22 2.27 6.55
C PHE A 117 9.41 2.91 7.93
N MET A 118 8.48 3.77 8.38
CA MET A 118 8.50 4.37 9.71
C MET A 118 8.42 3.31 10.82
N LYS A 119 7.52 2.32 10.71
CA LYS A 119 7.44 1.18 11.65
C LYS A 119 8.75 0.40 11.71
N LYS A 120 9.35 0.10 10.56
CA LYS A 120 10.64 -0.60 10.49
C LYS A 120 11.77 0.24 11.12
N SER A 121 11.82 1.53 10.80
CA SER A 121 12.82 2.46 11.35
C SER A 121 12.68 2.64 12.86
N MET A 122 11.48 2.76 13.40
CA MET A 122 11.24 2.81 14.85
C MET A 122 11.72 1.55 15.55
N LYS A 123 11.51 0.37 14.95
CA LYS A 123 12.02 -0.90 15.48
C LYS A 123 13.55 -0.93 15.51
N LEU A 124 14.20 -0.49 14.43
CA LEU A 124 15.67 -0.42 14.37
C LEU A 124 16.23 0.57 15.38
N LEU A 125 15.62 1.73 15.58
CA LEU A 125 16.00 2.70 16.60
C LEU A 125 15.85 2.14 18.01
N ALA A 126 14.76 1.44 18.29
CA ALA A 126 14.52 0.81 19.59
C ALA A 126 15.51 -0.34 19.90
N GLN A 127 16.07 -0.96 18.87
CA GLN A 127 17.08 -2.02 18.98
C GLN A 127 18.52 -1.47 18.96
N GLU A 128 18.69 -0.15 18.89
CA GLU A 128 20.00 0.50 18.71
C GLU A 128 20.81 -0.12 17.56
N ALA A 129 20.10 -0.45 16.47
CA ALA A 129 20.67 -1.19 15.36
C ALA A 129 21.79 -0.40 14.66
N GLY A 130 22.90 -1.11 14.39
CA GLY A 130 24.05 -0.54 13.68
C GLY A 130 23.76 -0.19 12.22
N ILE A 131 24.66 0.55 11.61
CA ILE A 131 24.54 1.05 10.22
C ILE A 131 24.27 -0.08 9.20
N ARG A 132 24.80 -1.26 9.45
CA ARG A 132 24.57 -2.44 8.61
C ARG A 132 23.09 -2.80 8.50
N SER A 133 22.35 -2.83 9.61
CA SER A 133 20.90 -3.12 9.62
C SER A 133 20.10 -2.04 8.88
N TRP A 134 20.53 -0.79 8.94
CA TRP A 134 19.94 0.30 8.18
C TRP A 134 20.15 0.12 6.68
N ILE A 135 21.36 -0.28 6.24
CA ILE A 135 21.63 -0.58 4.84
C ILE A 135 20.75 -1.73 4.36
N PHE A 136 20.65 -2.84 5.12
CA PHE A 136 19.75 -3.94 4.78
C PHE A 136 18.29 -3.52 4.71
N ALA A 137 17.85 -2.63 5.61
CA ALA A 137 16.50 -2.09 5.59
C ALA A 137 16.21 -1.26 4.34
N LEU A 138 17.17 -0.44 3.89
CA LEU A 138 17.04 0.35 2.67
C LEU A 138 17.06 -0.53 1.42
N VAL A 139 17.98 -1.49 1.35
CA VAL A 139 18.05 -2.44 0.22
C VAL A 139 16.75 -3.26 0.12
N ASP A 140 16.21 -3.74 1.24
CA ASP A 140 14.93 -4.43 1.29
C ASP A 140 13.77 -3.52 0.80
N TYR A 141 13.76 -2.26 1.24
CA TYR A 141 12.76 -1.28 0.84
C TYR A 141 12.76 -1.06 -0.68
N PHE A 142 13.93 -0.77 -1.29
CA PHE A 142 14.04 -0.51 -2.72
C PHE A 142 13.81 -1.76 -3.56
N SER A 143 14.34 -2.92 -3.14
CA SER A 143 14.13 -4.19 -3.85
C SER A 143 12.67 -4.54 -3.99
N LYS A 144 11.89 -4.44 -2.91
CA LYS A 144 10.44 -4.72 -2.95
C LYS A 144 9.70 -3.81 -3.92
N ARG A 145 10.11 -2.53 -4.05
CA ARG A 145 9.49 -1.56 -4.97
C ARG A 145 9.89 -1.85 -6.40
N PHE A 146 11.17 -2.09 -6.63
CA PHE A 146 11.67 -2.45 -7.95
C PHE A 146 10.93 -3.67 -8.52
N PHE A 147 10.90 -4.79 -7.79
CA PHE A 147 10.25 -6.01 -8.27
C PHE A 147 8.72 -5.93 -8.35
N ARG A 148 8.11 -4.93 -7.73
CA ARG A 148 6.68 -4.69 -7.86
C ARG A 148 6.28 -3.94 -9.12
N VAL A 149 7.12 -2.99 -9.58
CA VAL A 149 6.76 -2.03 -10.62
C VAL A 149 7.54 -2.27 -11.91
N TYR A 150 8.87 -2.35 -11.81
CA TYR A 150 9.76 -2.31 -12.95
C TYR A 150 9.59 -3.47 -13.94
N PRO A 151 9.43 -4.74 -13.55
CA PRO A 151 9.38 -5.84 -14.50
C PRO A 151 8.22 -5.75 -15.49
N LEU A 152 6.99 -5.50 -15.01
CA LEU A 152 5.84 -5.35 -15.90
C LEU A 152 5.96 -4.07 -16.75
N PHE A 153 6.41 -2.98 -16.16
CA PHE A 153 6.67 -1.75 -16.89
C PHE A 153 7.67 -1.95 -18.04
N ALA A 154 8.80 -2.61 -17.77
CA ALA A 154 9.82 -2.88 -18.78
C ALA A 154 9.30 -3.77 -19.92
N ILE A 155 8.56 -4.85 -19.59
CA ILE A 155 7.93 -5.72 -20.58
C ILE A 155 6.94 -4.92 -21.44
N THR A 156 6.13 -4.05 -20.84
CA THR A 156 5.19 -3.21 -21.58
C THR A 156 5.93 -2.23 -22.48
N ALA A 157 6.98 -1.56 -21.99
CA ALA A 157 7.79 -0.63 -22.79
C ALA A 157 8.46 -1.32 -23.98
N ILE A 158 9.03 -2.52 -23.75
CA ILE A 158 9.58 -3.37 -24.82
C ILE A 158 8.48 -3.76 -25.82
N GLY A 159 7.30 -4.17 -25.33
CA GLY A 159 6.16 -4.45 -26.20
C GLY A 159 5.75 -3.27 -27.07
N ILE A 160 5.72 -2.06 -26.52
CA ILE A 160 5.45 -0.82 -27.26
C ILE A 160 6.48 -0.58 -28.36
N SER A 161 7.77 -0.88 -28.12
CA SER A 161 8.82 -0.66 -29.11
C SER A 161 8.67 -1.51 -30.38
N PHE A 162 7.99 -2.66 -30.28
CA PHE A 162 7.68 -3.53 -31.42
C PHE A 162 6.39 -3.14 -32.17
N MET A 163 5.64 -2.16 -31.65
CA MET A 163 4.40 -1.73 -32.28
C MET A 163 4.66 -0.76 -33.45
N SER A 164 3.75 -0.78 -34.44
CA SER A 164 3.75 0.24 -35.47
C SER A 164 3.46 1.64 -34.89
N ALA A 165 3.94 2.69 -35.54
CA ALA A 165 3.70 4.07 -35.11
C ALA A 165 2.20 4.39 -34.96
N GLU A 166 1.35 3.81 -35.81
CA GLU A 166 -0.10 3.95 -35.70
C GLU A 166 -0.64 3.31 -34.42
N ALA A 167 -0.15 2.12 -34.04
CA ALA A 167 -0.54 1.44 -32.81
C ALA A 167 -0.02 2.19 -31.58
N GLN A 168 1.22 2.68 -31.60
CA GLN A 168 1.77 3.52 -30.52
C GLN A 168 0.94 4.79 -30.33
N ARG A 169 0.56 5.46 -31.41
CA ARG A 169 -0.33 6.63 -31.36
C ARG A 169 -1.71 6.27 -30.79
N ARG A 170 -2.29 5.16 -31.22
CA ARG A 170 -3.62 4.71 -30.79
C ARG A 170 -3.70 4.37 -29.33
N TYR A 171 -2.73 3.57 -28.83
CA TYR A 171 -2.81 2.99 -27.49
C TYR A 171 -2.05 3.79 -26.44
N PHE A 172 -1.05 4.58 -26.81
CA PHE A 172 -0.22 5.32 -25.86
C PHE A 172 -0.08 6.80 -26.19
N LEU A 173 -0.82 7.32 -27.18
CA LEU A 173 -0.87 8.73 -27.55
C LEU A 173 0.48 9.33 -27.96
N PHE A 174 1.41 8.54 -28.50
CA PHE A 174 2.61 9.07 -29.13
C PHE A 174 2.24 9.75 -30.47
N LEU A 175 2.38 11.07 -30.53
CA LEU A 175 1.81 11.85 -31.63
C LEU A 175 2.63 11.74 -32.91
N ASN A 176 3.96 11.71 -32.80
CA ASN A 176 4.87 11.67 -33.93
C ASN A 176 5.67 10.36 -33.97
N PRO A 177 6.04 9.88 -35.17
CA PRO A 177 7.03 8.82 -35.31
C PRO A 177 8.35 9.25 -34.66
N GLY A 178 8.86 8.44 -33.69
CA GLY A 178 10.07 8.76 -32.96
C GLY A 178 9.86 9.40 -31.60
N ASP A 179 8.64 9.77 -31.22
CA ASP A 179 8.34 10.24 -29.84
C ASP A 179 8.59 9.15 -28.78
N PHE A 180 8.60 7.88 -29.19
CA PHE A 180 8.90 6.77 -28.30
C PHE A 180 10.37 6.38 -28.40
N ASP A 181 11.13 6.59 -27.34
CA ASP A 181 12.49 6.11 -27.17
C ASP A 181 12.53 5.10 -26.01
N LEU A 182 12.81 3.83 -26.32
CA LEU A 182 12.83 2.74 -25.35
C LEU A 182 13.83 2.98 -24.22
N TYR A 183 15.02 3.49 -24.54
CA TYR A 183 16.06 3.74 -23.54
C TYR A 183 15.61 4.82 -22.56
N GLN A 184 15.13 5.95 -23.06
CA GLN A 184 14.63 7.04 -22.24
C GLN A 184 13.42 6.64 -21.41
N VAL A 185 12.51 5.82 -21.98
CA VAL A 185 11.38 5.26 -21.24
C VAL A 185 11.87 4.36 -20.13
N LEU A 186 12.78 3.43 -20.36
CA LEU A 186 13.29 2.50 -19.34
C LEU A 186 14.13 3.18 -18.27
N THR A 187 14.80 4.29 -18.59
CA THR A 187 15.60 5.07 -17.63
C THR A 187 14.81 6.14 -16.88
N PHE A 188 13.49 6.17 -17.06
CA PHE A 188 12.57 7.07 -16.37
C PHE A 188 12.82 8.57 -16.68
N GLU A 189 13.18 8.92 -17.88
CA GLU A 189 13.27 10.31 -18.29
C GLU A 189 11.87 10.96 -18.35
N PHE A 190 11.72 12.17 -17.79
CA PHE A 190 10.41 12.81 -17.64
C PHE A 190 9.79 13.30 -18.94
N ASN A 191 10.59 13.68 -19.93
CA ASN A 191 10.11 14.33 -21.15
C ASN A 191 9.47 13.39 -22.17
N HIS A 192 9.72 12.07 -22.09
CA HIS A 192 9.25 11.06 -23.05
C HIS A 192 8.14 10.18 -22.48
N ARG A 193 7.21 10.77 -21.70
CA ARG A 193 6.17 10.07 -20.98
C ARG A 193 4.79 10.45 -21.44
N GLN A 194 4.25 9.60 -22.28
CA GLN A 194 2.90 9.78 -22.80
C GLN A 194 1.90 8.90 -22.02
N PHE A 195 0.65 9.32 -21.99
CA PHE A 195 -0.46 8.60 -21.39
C PHE A 195 -0.13 8.12 -19.97
N VAL A 196 -0.45 6.86 -19.63
CA VAL A 196 -0.24 6.32 -18.27
C VAL A 196 1.22 6.18 -17.81
N LEU A 197 2.18 6.27 -18.72
CA LEU A 197 3.60 6.12 -18.38
C LEU A 197 4.16 7.30 -17.57
N TRP A 198 3.46 8.45 -17.52
CA TRP A 198 3.92 9.65 -16.83
C TRP A 198 3.96 9.51 -15.29
N THR A 199 3.13 8.64 -14.70
CA THR A 199 3.02 8.50 -13.24
C THR A 199 4.19 7.76 -12.61
N LEU A 200 4.84 6.87 -13.36
CA LEU A 200 5.89 5.99 -12.85
C LEU A 200 7.18 6.72 -12.43
N PRO A 201 7.75 7.64 -13.25
CA PRO A 201 8.91 8.41 -12.83
C PRO A 201 8.63 9.25 -11.60
N LEU A 202 7.44 9.82 -11.47
CA LEU A 202 7.02 10.60 -10.31
C LEU A 202 7.01 9.74 -9.04
N GLU A 203 6.39 8.58 -9.12
CA GLU A 203 6.28 7.65 -8.00
C GLU A 203 7.66 7.13 -7.58
N ILE A 204 8.49 6.72 -8.53
CA ILE A 204 9.84 6.22 -8.26
C ILE A 204 10.74 7.32 -7.68
N SER A 205 10.68 8.54 -8.20
CA SER A 205 11.43 9.68 -7.64
C SER A 205 11.04 9.92 -6.18
N TYR A 206 9.75 9.81 -5.86
CA TYR A 206 9.30 9.98 -4.48
C TYR A 206 9.72 8.83 -3.56
N TYR A 207 9.97 7.63 -4.08
CA TYR A 207 10.52 6.53 -3.27
C TYR A 207 11.87 6.87 -2.62
N PHE A 208 12.68 7.72 -3.25
CA PHE A 208 13.93 8.20 -2.67
C PHE A 208 13.71 9.28 -1.60
N VAL A 209 12.62 10.05 -1.68
CA VAL A 209 12.28 11.07 -0.70
C VAL A 209 11.81 10.46 0.62
N ILE A 210 11.04 9.36 0.59
CA ILE A 210 10.42 8.75 1.77
C ILE A 210 11.42 8.38 2.87
N PRO A 211 12.55 7.68 2.61
CA PRO A 211 13.50 7.35 3.67
C PRO A 211 14.09 8.59 4.36
N VAL A 212 14.44 9.62 3.58
CA VAL A 212 14.98 10.89 4.10
C VAL A 212 13.94 11.59 4.97
N PHE A 213 12.72 11.70 4.47
CA PHE A 213 11.59 12.30 5.20
C PHE A 213 11.32 11.59 6.53
N VAL A 214 11.22 10.26 6.52
CA VAL A 214 10.97 9.47 7.73
C VAL A 214 12.09 9.61 8.75
N LEU A 215 13.34 9.56 8.32
CA LEU A 215 14.48 9.72 9.22
C LEU A 215 14.56 11.12 9.82
N ALA A 216 14.27 12.16 9.03
CA ALA A 216 14.18 13.54 9.53
C ALA A 216 13.10 13.68 10.61
N ILE A 217 11.89 13.15 10.37
CA ILE A 217 10.78 13.19 11.34
C ILE A 217 11.11 12.39 12.62
N LEU A 218 11.73 11.21 12.49
CA LEU A 218 12.13 10.42 13.66
C LEU A 218 13.26 11.09 14.46
N GLY A 219 14.20 11.76 13.78
CA GLY A 219 15.26 12.54 14.41
C GLY A 219 14.76 13.67 15.30
N MET A 220 13.63 14.27 14.95
CA MET A 220 12.98 15.32 15.77
C MET A 220 12.34 14.78 17.06
N ARG A 221 12.26 13.48 17.26
CA ARG A 221 11.73 12.81 18.47
C ARG A 221 10.37 13.37 18.91
N ARG A 222 10.32 14.09 20.05
CA ARG A 222 9.08 14.70 20.59
C ARG A 222 8.60 15.95 19.82
N PHE A 223 9.51 16.61 19.11
CA PHE A 223 9.20 17.86 18.37
C PHE A 223 8.76 17.60 16.91
N TRP A 224 8.39 16.39 16.54
CA TRP A 224 7.96 16.02 15.20
C TRP A 224 6.85 16.92 14.65
N TRP A 225 5.97 17.42 15.50
CA TRP A 225 4.85 18.31 15.14
C TRP A 225 5.31 19.68 14.62
N VAL A 226 6.51 20.15 15.02
CA VAL A 226 7.11 21.42 14.54
C VAL A 226 7.38 21.35 13.03
N ALA A 227 7.64 20.19 12.47
CA ALA A 227 7.76 20.01 11.02
C ALA A 227 6.43 19.62 10.37
N VAL A 228 5.66 18.71 10.99
CA VAL A 228 4.43 18.16 10.40
C VAL A 228 3.34 19.21 10.26
N VAL A 229 3.15 20.07 11.26
CA VAL A 229 2.09 21.09 11.21
C VAL A 229 2.34 22.12 10.10
N PRO A 230 3.50 22.80 10.01
CA PRO A 230 3.76 23.75 8.92
C PRO A 230 3.73 23.08 7.53
N LEU A 231 4.27 21.87 7.41
CA LEU A 231 4.22 21.13 6.14
C LEU A 231 2.77 20.79 5.75
N THR A 232 1.92 20.42 6.71
CA THR A 232 0.50 20.14 6.42
C THR A 232 -0.21 21.43 5.97
N VAL A 233 0.02 22.54 6.65
CA VAL A 233 -0.54 23.85 6.25
C VAL A 233 -0.07 24.22 4.85
N TRP A 234 1.22 24.07 4.56
CA TRP A 234 1.76 24.35 3.24
C TRP A 234 1.14 23.46 2.16
N VAL A 235 1.02 22.14 2.42
CA VAL A 235 0.42 21.16 1.48
C VAL A 235 -1.03 21.52 1.17
N VAL A 236 -1.82 21.89 2.19
CA VAL A 236 -3.22 22.31 2.00
C VAL A 236 -3.28 23.62 1.22
N HIS A 237 -2.43 24.60 1.57
CA HIS A 237 -2.35 25.87 0.87
C HIS A 237 -2.02 25.67 -0.62
N GLN A 238 -1.00 24.89 -0.93
CA GLN A 238 -0.63 24.56 -2.32
C GLN A 238 -1.77 23.86 -3.06
N GLY A 239 -2.44 22.90 -2.41
CA GLY A 239 -3.56 22.17 -3.01
C GLY A 239 -4.78 23.05 -3.30
N VAL A 240 -5.00 24.13 -2.52
CA VAL A 240 -6.15 25.02 -2.68
C VAL A 240 -5.86 26.19 -3.63
N TYR A 241 -4.64 26.72 -3.62
CA TYR A 241 -4.32 27.97 -4.32
C TYR A 241 -3.49 27.81 -5.59
N GLU A 242 -2.83 26.67 -5.76
CA GLU A 242 -1.96 26.44 -6.93
C GLU A 242 -2.59 25.51 -7.95
N TYR A 243 -2.39 25.86 -9.23
CA TYR A 243 -2.83 25.02 -10.34
C TYR A 243 -1.85 23.89 -10.61
N ARG A 244 -2.39 22.71 -10.83
CA ARG A 244 -1.65 21.60 -11.37
C ARG A 244 -1.75 21.64 -12.91
N THR A 245 -0.87 22.39 -13.55
CA THR A 245 -0.92 22.66 -15.00
C THR A 245 -0.28 21.59 -15.86
N SER A 246 0.57 20.73 -15.27
CA SER A 246 1.32 19.71 -16.01
C SER A 246 1.31 18.37 -15.30
N HIS A 247 1.34 17.29 -16.08
CA HIS A 247 1.56 15.93 -15.57
C HIS A 247 3.04 15.66 -15.27
N THR A 248 3.94 16.38 -15.87
CA THR A 248 5.39 16.37 -15.65
C THR A 248 5.83 17.80 -15.42
N PRO A 249 6.69 18.11 -14.48
CA PRO A 249 7.59 17.33 -13.62
C PRO A 249 6.96 16.88 -12.28
N LEU A 250 7.84 16.46 -11.34
CA LEU A 250 7.42 16.01 -9.99
C LEU A 250 6.83 17.14 -9.13
N GLU A 251 7.26 18.37 -9.32
CA GLU A 251 6.98 19.53 -8.47
C GLU A 251 5.46 19.73 -8.20
N PRO A 252 4.56 19.76 -9.21
CA PRO A 252 3.13 19.96 -8.98
C PRO A 252 2.46 18.80 -8.21
N HIS A 253 3.13 17.65 -8.10
CA HIS A 253 2.62 16.45 -7.43
C HIS A 253 3.19 16.24 -6.03
N ILE A 254 4.25 16.99 -5.65
CA ILE A 254 4.85 16.91 -4.31
C ILE A 254 3.81 17.08 -3.20
N PRO A 255 2.88 18.06 -3.24
CA PRO A 255 1.86 18.20 -2.21
C PRO A 255 1.00 16.95 -2.02
N THR A 256 0.62 16.26 -3.12
CA THR A 256 -0.16 15.02 -3.09
C THR A 256 0.59 13.88 -2.42
N PHE A 257 1.84 13.64 -2.80
CA PHE A 257 2.68 12.61 -2.18
C PHE A 257 2.98 12.93 -0.72
N LEU A 258 3.30 14.19 -0.43
CA LEU A 258 3.62 14.62 0.92
C LEU A 258 2.41 14.53 1.84
N ALA A 259 1.19 14.80 1.35
CA ALA A 259 -0.05 14.60 2.10
C ALA A 259 -0.17 13.15 2.61
N GLY A 260 0.06 12.15 1.76
CA GLY A 260 0.04 10.75 2.16
C GLY A 260 1.12 10.42 3.20
N SER A 261 2.33 10.95 3.03
CA SER A 261 3.43 10.74 4.00
C SER A 261 3.15 11.40 5.35
N LEU A 262 2.63 12.62 5.36
CA LEU A 262 2.24 13.33 6.60
C LEU A 262 1.10 12.59 7.32
N ALA A 263 0.09 12.12 6.58
CA ALA A 263 -0.99 11.32 7.13
C ALA A 263 -0.48 10.03 7.78
N ALA A 264 0.49 9.36 7.17
CA ALA A 264 1.13 8.18 7.76
C ALA A 264 1.86 8.49 9.06
N VAL A 265 2.58 9.62 9.14
CA VAL A 265 3.23 10.08 10.38
C VAL A 265 2.20 10.35 11.48
N VAL A 266 1.15 11.11 11.14
CA VAL A 266 0.05 11.40 12.09
C VAL A 266 -0.58 10.11 12.59
N PHE A 267 -0.92 9.19 11.68
CA PHE A 267 -1.48 7.89 12.04
C PHE A 267 -0.56 7.12 13.00
N VAL A 268 0.73 6.95 12.67
CA VAL A 268 1.67 6.21 13.52
C VAL A 268 1.81 6.85 14.91
N LYS A 269 1.89 8.17 14.98
CA LYS A 269 2.01 8.89 16.26
C LYS A 269 0.73 8.77 17.09
N LEU A 270 -0.44 8.86 16.48
CA LEU A 270 -1.73 8.66 17.15
C LEU A 270 -1.88 7.20 17.61
N ASP A 271 -1.56 6.21 16.79
CA ASP A 271 -1.62 4.79 17.16
C ASP A 271 -0.73 4.47 18.37
N VAL A 272 0.51 4.98 18.35
CA VAL A 272 1.43 4.85 19.49
C VAL A 272 0.87 5.56 20.74
N TRP A 273 0.34 6.77 20.61
CA TRP A 273 -0.23 7.52 21.72
C TRP A 273 -1.47 6.83 22.31
N ILE A 274 -2.41 6.37 21.49
CA ILE A 274 -3.60 5.64 21.92
C ILE A 274 -3.20 4.40 22.72
N LYS A 275 -2.23 3.62 22.20
CA LYS A 275 -1.75 2.40 22.86
C LYS A 275 -0.99 2.68 24.17
N SER A 276 -0.18 3.73 24.21
CA SER A 276 0.61 4.07 25.39
C SER A 276 -0.22 4.67 26.53
N THR A 277 -1.29 5.42 26.20
CA THR A 277 -2.17 6.04 27.18
C THR A 277 -3.36 5.17 27.59
N GLY A 278 -3.61 4.07 26.87
CA GLY A 278 -4.82 3.26 27.05
C GLY A 278 -6.11 4.06 26.75
N PHE A 279 -6.02 5.05 25.83
CA PHE A 279 -7.15 5.93 25.49
C PHE A 279 -8.35 5.14 24.97
N LYS A 280 -9.51 5.34 25.63
CA LYS A 280 -10.77 4.71 25.21
C LYS A 280 -11.68 5.73 24.51
N PHE A 281 -12.12 5.37 23.31
CA PHE A 281 -13.06 6.18 22.56
C PHE A 281 -14.43 6.16 23.25
N ARG A 282 -14.93 7.34 23.65
CA ARG A 282 -16.33 7.53 24.12
C ARG A 282 -17.23 7.71 22.90
N TRP A 283 -18.55 7.57 23.08
CA TRP A 283 -19.53 7.70 22.01
C TRP A 283 -19.43 9.05 21.26
N TRP A 284 -19.20 10.15 21.98
CA TRP A 284 -19.08 11.48 21.36
C TRP A 284 -17.78 11.66 20.55
N HIS A 285 -16.66 11.02 20.92
CA HIS A 285 -15.45 11.00 20.08
C HIS A 285 -15.73 10.29 18.77
N THR A 286 -16.45 9.15 18.85
CA THR A 286 -16.84 8.40 17.66
C THR A 286 -17.79 9.21 16.79
N LEU A 287 -18.80 9.88 17.38
CA LEU A 287 -19.71 10.74 16.65
C LEU A 287 -18.96 11.86 15.92
N MET A 288 -18.05 12.54 16.62
CA MET A 288 -17.24 13.62 16.05
C MET A 288 -16.39 13.13 14.86
N LEU A 289 -15.71 11.98 15.01
CA LEU A 289 -14.94 11.38 13.91
C LEU A 289 -15.83 11.02 12.71
N ARG A 290 -17.01 10.44 12.94
CA ARG A 290 -17.96 10.10 11.87
C ARG A 290 -18.57 11.32 11.18
N THR A 291 -18.80 12.39 11.92
CA THR A 291 -19.26 13.67 11.33
C THR A 291 -18.18 14.26 10.41
N VAL A 292 -16.93 14.33 10.88
CA VAL A 292 -15.80 14.81 10.06
C VAL A 292 -15.62 13.94 8.82
N GLU A 293 -15.65 12.61 8.99
CA GLU A 293 -15.54 11.67 7.88
C GLU A 293 -16.66 11.83 6.87
N GLY A 294 -17.92 11.89 7.33
CA GLY A 294 -19.09 12.06 6.45
C GLY A 294 -19.04 13.37 5.67
N LEU A 295 -18.66 14.48 6.33
CA LEU A 295 -18.46 15.75 5.64
C LEU A 295 -17.32 15.68 4.62
N THR A 296 -16.21 15.04 4.97
CA THR A 296 -15.07 14.88 4.06
C THR A 296 -15.44 14.03 2.84
N ILE A 297 -16.21 12.95 3.04
CA ILE A 297 -16.74 12.12 1.95
C ILE A 297 -17.70 12.91 1.09
N ALA A 298 -18.61 13.70 1.68
CA ALA A 298 -19.57 14.53 0.94
C ALA A 298 -18.86 15.58 0.07
N VAL A 299 -17.81 16.21 0.58
CA VAL A 299 -16.97 17.14 -0.20
C VAL A 299 -16.25 16.39 -1.32
N LEU A 300 -15.64 15.22 -1.03
CA LEU A 300 -14.95 14.39 -2.05
C LEU A 300 -15.90 13.94 -3.16
N LEU A 301 -17.11 13.52 -2.81
CA LEU A 301 -18.13 13.15 -3.79
C LEU A 301 -18.60 14.36 -4.60
N SER A 302 -18.68 15.54 -4.00
CA SER A 302 -18.98 16.77 -4.73
C SER A 302 -17.88 17.12 -5.73
N VAL A 303 -16.60 16.87 -5.39
CA VAL A 303 -15.47 16.98 -6.35
C VAL A 303 -15.63 16.00 -7.50
N CYS A 304 -15.95 14.73 -7.18
CA CYS A 304 -16.11 13.66 -8.17
C CYS A 304 -17.28 13.94 -9.15
N PHE A 305 -18.42 14.36 -8.59
CA PHE A 305 -19.71 14.46 -9.29
C PHE A 305 -20.20 15.90 -9.46
N LYS A 306 -19.27 16.85 -9.56
CA LYS A 306 -19.55 18.25 -9.90
C LYS A 306 -20.65 18.90 -9.05
N GLY A 307 -20.41 18.94 -7.74
CA GLY A 307 -21.30 19.65 -6.82
C GLY A 307 -22.45 18.83 -6.23
N LEU A 308 -22.35 17.46 -6.23
CA LEU A 308 -23.43 16.57 -5.75
C LEU A 308 -24.07 16.97 -4.40
N PHE A 309 -23.27 17.39 -3.43
CA PHE A 309 -23.73 17.86 -2.11
C PHE A 309 -23.44 19.34 -1.88
N PHE A 310 -22.47 19.92 -2.59
CA PHE A 310 -22.00 21.30 -2.43
C PHE A 310 -21.76 21.95 -3.78
N ASP A 311 -22.70 22.78 -4.23
CA ASP A 311 -22.68 23.42 -5.55
C ASP A 311 -21.46 24.31 -5.80
N TRP A 312 -20.87 24.89 -4.74
CA TRP A 312 -19.67 25.73 -4.86
C TRP A 312 -18.43 24.96 -5.38
N VAL A 313 -18.49 23.64 -5.42
CA VAL A 313 -17.43 22.78 -5.96
C VAL A 313 -17.52 22.62 -7.48
N GLU A 314 -18.70 22.79 -8.08
CA GLU A 314 -18.96 22.57 -9.50
C GLU A 314 -18.07 23.38 -10.45
N PRO A 315 -17.86 24.70 -10.27
CA PRO A 315 -17.14 25.52 -11.24
C PRO A 315 -15.64 25.20 -11.34
N ASN A 316 -15.12 24.31 -10.48
CA ASN A 316 -13.69 24.02 -10.49
C ASN A 316 -13.32 22.94 -11.53
N PRO A 317 -12.45 23.25 -12.50
CA PRO A 317 -12.05 22.31 -13.54
C PRO A 317 -11.10 21.20 -13.05
N VAL A 318 -10.90 20.20 -13.89
CA VAL A 318 -9.89 19.16 -13.72
C VAL A 318 -8.67 19.46 -14.59
N PRO A 319 -7.45 19.30 -14.10
CA PRO A 319 -7.02 18.99 -12.72
C PRO A 319 -7.39 20.09 -11.73
N THR A 320 -7.30 19.80 -10.43
CA THR A 320 -7.73 20.71 -9.35
C THR A 320 -7.23 22.12 -9.57
N ALA A 321 -8.15 23.08 -9.64
CA ALA A 321 -7.85 24.47 -9.88
C ALA A 321 -7.72 25.27 -8.57
N LYS A 322 -7.27 26.52 -8.69
CA LYS A 322 -7.19 27.47 -7.58
C LYS A 322 -8.55 27.61 -6.89
N GLY A 323 -8.56 27.60 -5.55
CA GLY A 323 -9.77 27.70 -4.74
C GLY A 323 -10.57 26.38 -4.61
N PHE A 324 -10.07 25.31 -5.17
CA PHE A 324 -10.71 24.00 -5.13
C PHE A 324 -10.28 23.19 -3.89
N PRO A 325 -11.17 22.41 -3.26
CA PRO A 325 -10.78 21.55 -2.15
C PRO A 325 -9.64 20.60 -2.52
N PHE A 326 -8.62 20.54 -1.68
CA PHE A 326 -7.48 19.71 -1.94
C PHE A 326 -7.81 18.21 -1.77
N VAL A 327 -7.99 17.50 -2.88
CA VAL A 327 -8.42 16.09 -2.93
C VAL A 327 -7.57 15.18 -2.07
N SER A 328 -6.25 15.39 -2.09
CA SER A 328 -5.32 14.54 -1.31
C SER A 328 -5.50 14.73 0.20
N ALA A 329 -5.85 15.94 0.66
CA ALA A 329 -6.16 16.20 2.07
C ALA A 329 -7.48 15.51 2.49
N LEU A 330 -8.47 15.48 1.60
CA LEU A 330 -9.73 14.77 1.83
C LEU A 330 -9.50 13.27 1.94
N LEU A 331 -8.76 12.68 0.98
CA LEU A 331 -8.43 11.26 0.98
C LEU A 331 -7.63 10.85 2.21
N THR A 332 -6.62 11.62 2.59
CA THR A 332 -5.78 11.32 3.77
C THR A 332 -6.57 11.41 5.07
N THR A 333 -7.51 12.34 5.18
CA THR A 333 -8.39 12.45 6.35
C THR A 333 -9.23 11.19 6.51
N ILE A 334 -9.87 10.71 5.43
CA ILE A 334 -10.63 9.46 5.44
C ILE A 334 -9.73 8.28 5.83
N PHE A 335 -8.53 8.17 5.22
CA PHE A 335 -7.62 7.06 5.51
C PHE A 335 -7.18 7.04 6.98
N VAL A 336 -6.82 8.18 7.56
CA VAL A 336 -6.40 8.26 8.97
C VAL A 336 -7.57 7.89 9.90
N ILE A 337 -8.77 8.38 9.64
CA ILE A 337 -9.95 8.05 10.45
C ILE A 337 -10.26 6.56 10.39
N GLU A 338 -10.33 5.97 9.18
CA GLU A 338 -10.62 4.56 9.01
C GLU A 338 -9.49 3.64 9.53
N MET A 339 -8.25 4.09 9.49
CA MET A 339 -7.13 3.36 10.11
C MET A 339 -7.16 3.35 11.63
N ILE A 340 -7.67 4.43 12.26
CA ILE A 340 -7.78 4.54 13.72
C ILE A 340 -9.07 3.88 14.23
N ARG A 341 -10.17 4.10 13.53
CA ARG A 341 -11.51 3.60 13.90
C ARG A 341 -12.25 3.10 12.66
N PRO A 342 -12.13 1.82 12.29
CA PRO A 342 -12.82 1.25 11.15
C PRO A 342 -14.35 1.42 11.23
N SER A 343 -15.01 1.60 10.07
CA SER A 343 -16.46 1.77 9.94
C SER A 343 -17.05 0.91 8.83
N CYS A 344 -18.32 1.19 8.51
CA CYS A 344 -18.95 0.61 7.32
C CYS A 344 -18.25 0.99 6.02
N VAL A 345 -17.55 2.14 5.98
CA VAL A 345 -16.77 2.57 4.82
C VAL A 345 -15.62 1.60 4.57
N SER A 346 -14.78 1.29 5.58
CA SER A 346 -13.72 0.29 5.42
C SER A 346 -14.29 -1.09 5.07
N THR A 347 -15.40 -1.51 5.70
CA THR A 347 -16.04 -2.79 5.40
C THR A 347 -16.52 -2.87 3.94
N MET A 348 -17.08 -1.80 3.39
CA MET A 348 -17.48 -1.72 1.99
C MET A 348 -16.28 -1.91 1.05
N PHE A 349 -15.15 -1.25 1.36
CA PHE A 349 -13.92 -1.40 0.57
C PHE A 349 -13.21 -2.75 0.79
N GLU A 350 -13.53 -3.50 1.84
CA GLU A 350 -13.05 -4.87 2.05
C GLU A 350 -13.74 -5.91 1.17
N TRP A 351 -14.73 -5.50 0.37
CA TRP A 351 -15.42 -6.39 -0.55
C TRP A 351 -14.43 -7.06 -1.52
N ASN A 352 -14.52 -8.39 -1.64
CA ASN A 352 -13.57 -9.21 -2.38
C ASN A 352 -13.38 -8.78 -3.84
N VAL A 353 -14.44 -8.26 -4.48
CA VAL A 353 -14.34 -7.77 -5.87
C VAL A 353 -13.41 -6.55 -5.94
N LEU A 354 -13.62 -5.55 -5.08
CA LEU A 354 -12.76 -4.36 -5.06
C LEU A 354 -11.33 -4.71 -4.69
N ARG A 355 -11.14 -5.61 -3.73
CA ARG A 355 -9.81 -6.09 -3.34
C ARG A 355 -9.10 -6.84 -4.48
N TYR A 356 -9.86 -7.63 -5.25
CA TYR A 356 -9.31 -8.30 -6.44
C TYR A 356 -8.82 -7.28 -7.48
N TRP A 357 -9.66 -6.28 -7.80
CA TRP A 357 -9.25 -5.17 -8.65
C TRP A 357 -8.03 -4.42 -8.10
N GLY A 358 -7.96 -4.24 -6.79
CA GLY A 358 -6.79 -3.66 -6.11
C GLY A 358 -5.53 -4.51 -6.24
N LYS A 359 -5.67 -5.83 -6.22
CA LYS A 359 -4.57 -6.78 -6.42
C LYS A 359 -3.95 -6.65 -7.82
N ILE A 360 -4.78 -6.56 -8.85
CA ILE A 360 -4.36 -6.46 -10.26
C ILE A 360 -4.27 -5.01 -10.78
N SER A 361 -4.44 -4.02 -9.90
CA SER A 361 -4.61 -2.61 -10.27
C SER A 361 -3.47 -2.05 -11.11
N PHE A 362 -2.23 -2.48 -10.90
CA PHE A 362 -1.08 -2.01 -11.67
C PHE A 362 -1.12 -2.55 -13.11
N SER A 363 -1.43 -3.85 -13.28
CA SER A 363 -1.67 -4.42 -14.61
C SER A 363 -2.84 -3.74 -15.32
N VAL A 364 -3.95 -3.49 -14.60
CA VAL A 364 -5.10 -2.74 -15.15
C VAL A 364 -4.65 -1.35 -15.61
N TYR A 365 -3.96 -0.61 -14.74
CA TYR A 365 -3.53 0.74 -15.03
C TYR A 365 -2.61 0.82 -16.25
N LEU A 366 -1.69 -0.12 -16.40
CA LEU A 366 -0.71 -0.09 -17.48
C LEU A 366 -1.27 -0.57 -18.83
N LEU A 367 -2.22 -1.51 -18.81
CA LEU A 367 -2.67 -2.22 -20.01
C LEU A 367 -4.08 -1.84 -20.51
N HIS A 368 -4.84 -1.01 -19.77
CA HIS A 368 -6.24 -0.75 -20.12
C HIS A 368 -6.42 -0.10 -21.49
N SER A 369 -5.45 0.65 -21.98
CA SER A 369 -5.52 1.29 -23.31
C SER A 369 -5.69 0.28 -24.44
N PHE A 370 -5.06 -0.90 -24.36
CA PHE A 370 -5.19 -1.95 -25.35
C PHE A 370 -6.61 -2.47 -25.51
N VAL A 371 -7.39 -2.40 -24.45
CA VAL A 371 -8.79 -2.86 -24.46
C VAL A 371 -9.74 -1.70 -24.77
N ILE A 372 -9.55 -0.55 -24.13
CA ILE A 372 -10.47 0.59 -24.26
C ILE A 372 -10.46 1.16 -25.66
N TRP A 373 -9.27 1.31 -26.26
CA TRP A 373 -9.11 1.91 -27.59
C TRP A 373 -8.99 0.87 -28.71
N ASN A 374 -9.38 -0.38 -28.42
CA ASN A 374 -9.44 -1.42 -29.43
C ASN A 374 -10.51 -1.10 -30.48
N PRO A 375 -10.19 -1.00 -31.77
CA PRO A 375 -11.14 -0.59 -32.81
C PRO A 375 -12.28 -1.59 -33.01
N THR A 376 -12.01 -2.89 -32.87
CA THR A 376 -13.02 -3.94 -33.01
C THR A 376 -14.08 -3.86 -31.88
N ILE A 377 -13.65 -3.58 -30.66
CA ILE A 377 -14.57 -3.39 -29.52
C ILE A 377 -15.35 -2.10 -29.70
N SER A 378 -14.66 -1.02 -30.08
CA SER A 378 -15.27 0.30 -30.24
C SER A 378 -16.28 0.35 -31.41
N ALA A 379 -16.12 -0.49 -32.43
CA ALA A 379 -17.02 -0.63 -33.53
C ALA A 379 -18.33 -1.36 -33.18
N GLN A 380 -18.45 -1.99 -32.03
CA GLN A 380 -19.67 -2.67 -31.59
C GLN A 380 -20.81 -1.67 -31.42
N PRO A 381 -21.97 -1.85 -32.08
CA PRO A 381 -23.03 -0.85 -32.06
C PRO A 381 -23.74 -0.73 -30.70
N LYS A 382 -23.85 -1.83 -29.96
CA LYS A 382 -24.56 -1.86 -28.68
C LYS A 382 -23.65 -1.48 -27.51
N TYR A 383 -24.09 -0.49 -26.73
CA TYR A 383 -23.39 0.00 -25.54
C TYR A 383 -23.00 -1.14 -24.57
N PHE A 384 -23.96 -1.99 -24.20
CA PHE A 384 -23.71 -3.08 -23.26
C PHE A 384 -22.69 -4.11 -23.81
N ASN A 385 -22.69 -4.38 -25.11
CA ASN A 385 -21.69 -5.28 -25.69
C ASN A 385 -20.29 -4.69 -25.55
N ARG A 386 -20.11 -3.39 -25.78
CA ARG A 386 -18.83 -2.70 -25.58
C ARG A 386 -18.41 -2.73 -24.12
N LEU A 387 -19.34 -2.43 -23.20
CA LEU A 387 -19.08 -2.43 -21.76
C LEU A 387 -18.61 -3.80 -21.26
N PHE A 388 -19.39 -4.84 -21.52
CA PHE A 388 -19.05 -6.19 -21.08
C PHE A 388 -17.79 -6.74 -21.74
N ALA A 389 -17.60 -6.51 -23.03
CA ALA A 389 -16.37 -6.89 -23.73
C ALA A 389 -15.13 -6.21 -23.12
N ARG A 390 -15.20 -4.91 -22.83
CA ARG A 390 -14.11 -4.17 -22.19
C ARG A 390 -13.81 -4.68 -20.79
N ILE A 391 -14.81 -4.86 -19.94
CA ILE A 391 -14.64 -5.37 -18.58
C ILE A 391 -14.02 -6.77 -18.62
N PHE A 392 -14.59 -7.68 -19.42
CA PHE A 392 -14.11 -9.06 -19.48
C PHE A 392 -12.68 -9.16 -20.03
N LEU A 393 -12.40 -8.52 -21.17
CA LEU A 393 -11.06 -8.56 -21.77
C LEU A 393 -10.02 -7.85 -20.91
N LEU A 394 -10.38 -6.76 -20.24
CA LEU A 394 -9.48 -6.06 -19.33
C LEU A 394 -9.15 -6.93 -18.11
N LEU A 395 -10.15 -7.55 -17.50
CA LEU A 395 -9.94 -8.49 -16.40
C LEU A 395 -9.07 -9.67 -16.83
N LEU A 396 -9.33 -10.26 -18.00
CA LEU A 396 -8.55 -11.36 -18.53
C LEU A 396 -7.08 -10.94 -18.75
N LEU A 397 -6.86 -9.82 -19.46
CA LEU A 397 -5.52 -9.30 -19.76
C LEU A 397 -4.75 -8.94 -18.49
N ALA A 398 -5.38 -8.19 -17.58
CA ALA A 398 -4.75 -7.75 -16.34
C ALA A 398 -4.47 -8.92 -15.38
N THR A 399 -5.39 -9.89 -15.27
CA THR A 399 -5.20 -11.09 -14.46
C THR A 399 -4.05 -11.95 -15.02
N THR A 400 -4.04 -12.19 -16.33
CA THR A 400 -2.97 -12.95 -16.99
C THR A 400 -1.62 -12.27 -16.78
N SER A 401 -1.53 -10.97 -17.02
CA SER A 401 -0.32 -10.18 -16.81
C SER A 401 0.14 -10.20 -15.34
N TYR A 402 -0.80 -10.10 -14.40
CA TYR A 402 -0.49 -10.19 -12.98
C TYR A 402 0.16 -11.54 -12.63
N TYR A 403 -0.46 -12.65 -13.00
CA TYR A 403 0.06 -13.99 -12.64
C TYR A 403 1.31 -14.41 -13.42
N LEU A 404 1.49 -13.91 -14.64
CA LEU A 404 2.68 -14.23 -15.44
C LEU A 404 3.89 -13.36 -15.11
N VAL A 405 3.69 -12.09 -14.73
CA VAL A 405 4.78 -11.13 -14.57
C VAL A 405 4.84 -10.55 -13.16
N GLU A 406 3.78 -9.87 -12.70
CA GLU A 406 3.83 -9.16 -11.42
C GLU A 406 4.04 -10.09 -10.23
N TYR A 407 3.25 -11.14 -10.12
CA TYR A 407 3.28 -12.05 -9.00
C TYR A 407 4.63 -12.81 -8.89
N PRO A 408 5.19 -13.42 -9.95
CA PRO A 408 6.51 -14.02 -9.88
C PRO A 408 7.61 -13.03 -9.52
N SER A 409 7.55 -11.81 -10.05
CA SER A 409 8.50 -10.75 -9.72
C SER A 409 8.42 -10.35 -8.24
N GLN A 410 7.21 -10.21 -7.70
CA GLN A 410 7.01 -9.92 -6.28
C GLN A 410 7.51 -11.06 -5.38
N LEU A 411 7.33 -12.32 -5.78
CA LEU A 411 7.89 -13.48 -5.07
C LEU A 411 9.42 -13.45 -5.08
N LEU A 412 10.06 -13.06 -6.18
CA LEU A 412 11.51 -12.89 -6.25
C LEU A 412 11.96 -11.79 -5.28
N GLY A 413 11.29 -10.65 -5.25
CA GLY A 413 11.54 -9.59 -4.28
C GLY A 413 11.42 -10.08 -2.82
N GLN A 414 10.42 -10.92 -2.52
CA GLN A 414 10.26 -11.53 -1.19
C GLN A 414 11.39 -12.53 -0.86
N ARG A 415 11.86 -13.32 -1.83
CA ARG A 415 13.01 -14.23 -1.64
C ARG A 415 14.28 -13.45 -1.32
N ILE A 416 14.53 -12.35 -2.04
CA ILE A 416 15.66 -11.45 -1.76
C ILE A 416 15.53 -10.86 -0.35
N SER A 417 14.35 -10.40 0.02
CA SER A 417 14.06 -9.88 1.37
C SER A 417 14.38 -10.90 2.47
N ARG A 418 13.96 -12.16 2.30
CA ARG A 418 14.28 -13.25 3.25
C ARG A 418 15.78 -13.53 3.31
N PHE A 419 16.45 -13.55 2.17
CA PHE A 419 17.91 -13.72 2.10
C PHE A 419 18.64 -12.61 2.86
N LEU A 420 18.26 -11.34 2.65
CA LEU A 420 18.82 -10.19 3.35
C LEU A 420 18.62 -10.30 4.86
N ALA A 421 17.41 -10.65 5.31
CA ALA A 421 17.11 -10.85 6.74
C ALA A 421 17.96 -11.96 7.35
N THR A 422 18.17 -13.08 6.64
CA THR A 422 19.04 -14.17 7.12
C THR A 422 20.50 -13.73 7.21
N ARG A 423 20.98 -12.92 6.27
CA ARG A 423 22.36 -12.37 6.32
C ARG A 423 22.53 -11.35 7.42
N GLU A 424 21.52 -10.54 7.69
CA GLU A 424 21.50 -9.60 8.81
C GLU A 424 21.67 -10.32 10.14
N THR A 425 20.86 -11.34 10.41
CA THR A 425 20.91 -12.12 11.67
C THR A 425 22.22 -12.86 11.87
N LYS A 426 22.75 -13.52 10.82
CA LYS A 426 24.06 -14.20 10.88
C LYS A 426 25.21 -13.26 11.20
N GLY A 427 25.21 -12.06 10.67
CA GLY A 427 26.24 -11.05 10.93
C GLY A 427 26.15 -10.43 12.33
N SER A 428 24.94 -10.28 12.88
CA SER A 428 24.72 -9.79 14.24
C SER A 428 25.28 -10.77 15.30
N GLY A 429 25.10 -12.08 15.08
CA GLY A 429 25.63 -13.12 15.97
C GLY A 429 27.17 -13.13 16.06
N SER A 430 27.87 -12.77 14.98
CA SER A 430 29.33 -12.69 14.97
C SER A 430 29.85 -11.46 15.75
N LEU A 431 29.19 -10.31 15.59
CA LEU A 431 29.56 -9.08 16.31
C LEU A 431 29.29 -9.17 17.81
N VAL A 432 28.17 -9.80 18.21
CA VAL A 432 27.88 -10.05 19.63
C VAL A 432 28.90 -11.00 20.23
N LYS A 433 29.35 -12.03 19.51
CA LYS A 433 30.43 -12.93 19.95
C LYS A 433 31.76 -12.20 20.13
N PHE A 434 32.13 -11.31 19.21
CA PHE A 434 33.33 -10.49 19.34
C PHE A 434 33.27 -9.53 20.53
N ALA A 435 32.20 -8.79 20.72
CA ALA A 435 32.01 -7.88 21.85
C ALA A 435 31.98 -8.61 23.18
N CYS A 436 31.40 -9.80 23.24
CA CYS A 436 31.40 -10.64 24.45
C CYS A 436 32.81 -11.21 24.77
N MET A 437 33.57 -11.62 23.75
CA MET A 437 34.95 -12.06 23.90
C MET A 437 35.88 -10.93 24.35
N GLU A 438 35.70 -9.73 23.83
CA GLU A 438 36.47 -8.56 24.22
C GLU A 438 36.21 -8.15 25.68
N ARG A 439 34.96 -8.17 26.13
CA ARG A 439 34.58 -7.93 27.52
C ARG A 439 35.14 -9.02 28.49
N ILE A 440 35.14 -10.27 28.06
CA ILE A 440 35.71 -11.37 28.86
C ILE A 440 37.23 -11.24 28.97
N THR A 441 37.92 -10.80 27.91
CA THR A 441 39.36 -10.60 27.86
C THR A 441 39.79 -9.38 28.68
N MET A 442 39.03 -8.30 28.66
CA MET A 442 39.25 -7.12 29.50
C MET A 442 39.06 -7.44 30.97
N ARG A 443 38.00 -8.16 31.35
CA ARG A 443 37.76 -8.56 32.74
C ARG A 443 38.82 -9.54 33.32
N LYS A 444 39.44 -10.35 32.44
CA LYS A 444 40.59 -11.19 32.87
C LYS A 444 41.88 -10.38 33.06
N LYS A 445 42.06 -9.26 32.38
CA LYS A 445 43.20 -8.37 32.57
C LYS A 445 43.07 -7.46 33.78
N GLU A 446 41.86 -7.20 34.27
CA GLU A 446 41.63 -6.45 35.52
C GLU A 446 41.72 -7.31 36.77
N LEU A 447 41.80 -8.64 36.65
CA LEU A 447 41.91 -9.60 37.72
C LEU A 447 43.31 -10.26 37.83
N GLN A 448 44.28 -9.85 37.03
CA GLN A 448 45.72 -10.14 37.09
C GLN A 448 46.51 -8.88 37.48
#